data_7a0b37fd907d5c6565df9400823c1ab1
#
_entry.id   7a0b37fd907d5c6565df9400823c1ab1
#
_cell.length_a   1.000
_cell.length_b   1.000
_cell.length_c   1.000
_cell.angle_alpha   90.00
_cell.angle_beta   90.00
_cell.angle_gamma   90.00
#
_symmetry.space_group_name_H-M   'P 1'
#
loop_
_entity.id
_entity.type
_entity.pdbx_description
1 polymer ?
#
loop_
_entity_poly.entity_id
_entity_poly.type
_entity_poly.pdbx_seq_one_letter_code
_entity_poly.pdbx_strand_id
1 'polypeptide(L)'
;MTISLFSSSLKKNLDFQTLYQEGKSFANKELVLYVRINHTNRNRLGISISKKVGNSVIRHRFARQMREIYRLNEKNFSRGLDLSVIARGSVRDLVFAKGGTLTLERSFLNLAKKARLLINENDISSHH
;
A
#
# COMPACT_ATOMS: atom_id res chain seq x y z
N MET A 1 6.71 -15.56 6.29
CA MET A 1 5.69 -14.79 6.99
C MET A 1 6.25 -13.48 7.50
N THR A 2 5.59 -12.42 7.27
CA THR A 2 6.04 -11.09 7.68
C THR A 2 5.53 -10.77 9.08
N ILE A 3 6.41 -10.29 9.96
CA ILE A 3 6.02 -9.86 11.28
C ILE A 3 5.67 -8.38 11.24
N SER A 4 4.46 -8.05 11.63
CA SER A 4 3.99 -6.67 11.68
C SER A 4 4.00 -6.16 13.11
N LEU A 5 4.27 -4.86 13.26
CA LEU A 5 4.23 -4.19 14.55
C LEU A 5 2.78 -3.95 14.99
N PHE A 6 1.93 -3.47 14.07
CA PHE A 6 0.55 -3.10 14.41
C PHE A 6 -0.40 -3.26 13.23
N SER A 7 -0.06 -4.08 12.26
CA SER A 7 -0.89 -4.22 11.05
C SER A 7 -1.31 -5.67 10.83
N SER A 8 -2.40 -5.83 10.09
CA SER A 8 -2.89 -7.14 9.66
C SER A 8 -3.40 -7.02 8.22
N SER A 9 -3.83 -8.14 7.66
CA SER A 9 -4.35 -8.14 6.29
C SER A 9 -5.81 -7.74 6.27
N LEU A 10 -6.18 -6.95 5.27
CA LEU A 10 -7.57 -6.64 4.96
C LEU A 10 -8.08 -7.77 4.07
N LYS A 11 -9.07 -8.54 4.54
CA LYS A 11 -9.48 -9.77 3.85
C LYS A 11 -10.94 -9.82 3.45
N LYS A 12 -11.83 -9.20 4.23
CA LYS A 12 -13.26 -9.34 3.99
C LYS A 12 -13.72 -8.45 2.84
N ASN A 13 -14.58 -9.01 1.98
CA ASN A 13 -15.14 -8.24 0.86
C ASN A 13 -15.88 -7.00 1.34
N LEU A 14 -16.60 -7.10 2.44
CA LEU A 14 -17.32 -5.96 3.00
C LEU A 14 -16.38 -4.83 3.40
N ASP A 15 -15.23 -5.18 3.98
CA ASP A 15 -14.22 -4.19 4.35
C ASP A 15 -13.65 -3.48 3.13
N PHE A 16 -13.39 -4.22 2.05
CA PHE A 16 -12.95 -3.60 0.80
C PHE A 16 -14.01 -2.69 0.21
N GLN A 17 -15.28 -3.12 0.22
CA GLN A 17 -16.37 -2.29 -0.28
C GLN A 17 -16.48 -0.99 0.50
N THR A 18 -16.41 -1.06 1.83
CA THR A 18 -16.45 0.12 2.68
C THR A 18 -15.29 1.05 2.36
N LEU A 19 -14.09 0.49 2.21
CA LEU A 19 -12.91 1.27 1.88
C LEU A 19 -13.07 1.99 0.53
N TYR A 20 -13.59 1.30 -0.48
CA TYR A 20 -13.74 1.90 -1.81
C TYR A 20 -14.87 2.93 -1.86
N GLN A 21 -15.89 2.80 -1.03
CA GLN A 21 -16.99 3.74 -0.98
C GLN A 21 -16.69 4.97 -0.12
N GLU A 22 -16.04 4.78 1.01
CA GLU A 22 -15.84 5.83 2.02
C GLU A 22 -14.44 6.39 2.06
N GLY A 23 -13.46 5.65 1.54
CA GLY A 23 -12.07 6.06 1.58
C GLY A 23 -11.72 7.08 0.52
N LYS A 24 -10.56 7.66 0.66
CA LYS A 24 -9.97 8.53 -0.35
C LYS A 24 -9.02 7.73 -1.21
N SER A 25 -8.86 8.14 -2.46
CA SER A 25 -7.95 7.46 -3.37
C SER A 25 -6.89 8.42 -3.90
N PHE A 26 -5.70 7.87 -4.10
CA PHE A 26 -4.55 8.58 -4.65
C PHE A 26 -3.92 7.66 -5.69
N ALA A 27 -3.49 8.22 -6.79
CA ALA A 27 -2.96 7.40 -7.89
C ALA A 27 -1.71 8.02 -8.48
N ASN A 28 -0.85 7.16 -8.98
CA ASN A 28 0.28 7.55 -9.82
C ASN A 28 0.38 6.53 -10.97
N LYS A 29 1.52 6.51 -11.65
CA LYS A 29 1.70 5.66 -12.83
C LYS A 29 1.54 4.17 -12.51
N GLU A 30 2.04 3.74 -11.36
CA GLU A 30 2.13 2.31 -11.03
C GLU A 30 1.00 1.81 -10.15
N LEU A 31 0.51 2.65 -9.25
CA LEU A 31 -0.36 2.19 -8.16
C LEU A 31 -1.56 3.11 -7.96
N VAL A 32 -2.61 2.55 -7.40
CA VAL A 32 -3.70 3.30 -6.78
C VAL A 32 -3.72 2.91 -5.31
N LEU A 33 -3.80 3.90 -4.44
CA LEU A 33 -3.90 3.68 -2.99
C LEU A 33 -5.23 4.22 -2.50
N TYR A 34 -6.02 3.35 -1.88
CA TYR A 34 -7.22 3.75 -1.13
C TYR A 34 -6.89 3.76 0.35
N VAL A 35 -7.39 4.76 1.07
CA VAL A 35 -7.14 4.89 2.50
C VAL A 35 -8.39 5.38 3.21
N ARG A 36 -8.62 4.82 4.41
CA ARG A 36 -9.73 5.19 5.28
C ARG A 36 -9.29 5.06 6.73
N ILE A 37 -9.73 6.00 7.57
CA ILE A 37 -9.52 5.88 9.02
C ILE A 37 -10.49 4.85 9.55
N ASN A 38 -9.98 3.87 10.31
CA ASN A 38 -10.80 2.75 10.77
C ASN A 38 -11.15 2.83 12.26
N HIS A 39 -10.74 3.90 12.94
CA HIS A 39 -11.05 4.17 14.35
C HIS A 39 -10.52 3.08 15.32
N THR A 40 -9.46 2.39 14.92
CA THR A 40 -8.72 1.47 15.79
C THR A 40 -7.28 1.96 15.90
N ASN A 41 -6.46 1.26 16.67
CA ASN A 41 -5.03 1.58 16.73
C ASN A 41 -4.19 0.66 15.85
N ARG A 42 -4.83 -0.07 14.94
CA ARG A 42 -4.15 -1.01 14.03
C ARG A 42 -4.44 -0.64 12.59
N ASN A 43 -3.51 -0.98 11.73
CA ASN A 43 -3.68 -0.83 10.29
C ASN A 43 -4.09 -2.16 9.66
N ARG A 44 -4.84 -2.08 8.57
CA ARG A 44 -5.17 -3.26 7.76
C ARG A 44 -4.78 -2.98 6.32
N LEU A 45 -4.04 -3.90 5.72
CA LEU A 45 -3.50 -3.74 4.38
C LEU A 45 -4.08 -4.79 3.45
N GLY A 46 -4.67 -4.33 2.35
CA GLY A 46 -5.07 -5.17 1.24
C GLY A 46 -4.23 -4.87 0.01
N ILE A 47 -3.97 -5.88 -0.79
CA ILE A 47 -3.20 -5.75 -2.02
C ILE A 47 -4.01 -6.40 -3.14
N SER A 48 -4.19 -5.67 -4.23
CA SER A 48 -4.98 -6.15 -5.37
C SER A 48 -4.22 -5.98 -6.66
N ILE A 49 -4.32 -7.00 -7.49
CA ILE A 49 -3.81 -6.94 -8.87
C ILE A 49 -4.73 -7.82 -9.72
N SER A 50 -5.25 -7.26 -10.81
CA SER A 50 -6.21 -7.96 -11.64
C SER A 50 -5.51 -8.95 -12.57
N LYS A 51 -6.27 -9.92 -13.03
CA LYS A 51 -5.80 -10.89 -14.03
C LYS A 51 -5.39 -10.22 -15.34
N LYS A 52 -5.94 -9.05 -15.62
CA LYS A 52 -5.59 -8.28 -16.82
C LYS A 52 -4.17 -7.74 -16.76
N VAL A 53 -3.65 -7.47 -15.57
CA VAL A 53 -2.29 -6.97 -15.40
C VAL A 53 -1.28 -8.10 -15.57
N GLY A 54 -1.57 -9.28 -15.03
CA GLY A 54 -0.64 -10.38 -15.15
C GLY A 54 -1.21 -11.71 -14.68
N ASN A 55 -0.46 -12.77 -14.98
CA ASN A 55 -0.81 -14.13 -14.57
C ASN A 55 -0.55 -14.32 -13.06
N SER A 56 -0.78 -15.55 -12.59
CA SER A 56 -0.64 -15.84 -11.15
C SER A 56 0.78 -15.61 -10.64
N VAL A 57 1.80 -15.88 -11.45
CA VAL A 57 3.20 -15.66 -11.05
C VAL A 57 3.45 -14.16 -10.80
N ILE A 58 3.02 -13.32 -11.72
CA ILE A 58 3.16 -11.86 -11.60
C ILE A 58 2.38 -11.37 -10.39
N ARG A 59 1.15 -11.83 -10.23
CA ARG A 59 0.31 -11.38 -9.12
C ARG A 59 0.88 -11.78 -7.76
N HIS A 60 1.38 -13.00 -7.62
CA HIS A 60 2.02 -13.45 -6.38
C HIS A 60 3.26 -12.64 -6.06
N ARG A 61 4.08 -12.38 -7.07
CA ARG A 61 5.31 -11.61 -6.86
C ARG A 61 5.00 -10.18 -6.42
N PHE A 62 4.04 -9.54 -7.08
CA PHE A 62 3.61 -8.20 -6.70
C PHE A 62 3.14 -8.16 -5.26
N ALA A 63 2.28 -9.10 -4.87
CA ALA A 63 1.74 -9.13 -3.51
C ALA A 63 2.87 -9.30 -2.48
N ARG A 64 3.84 -10.16 -2.76
CA ARG A 64 4.99 -10.36 -1.86
C ARG A 64 5.84 -9.10 -1.78
N GLN A 65 6.10 -8.45 -2.90
CA GLN A 65 6.87 -7.21 -2.94
C GLN A 65 6.18 -6.12 -2.12
N MET A 66 4.88 -5.94 -2.29
CA MET A 66 4.16 -4.89 -1.58
C MET A 66 4.07 -5.16 -0.08
N ARG A 67 3.88 -6.43 0.33
CA ARG A 67 3.90 -6.77 1.76
C ARG A 67 5.26 -6.46 2.39
N GLU A 68 6.33 -6.77 1.70
CA GLU A 68 7.68 -6.50 2.21
C GLU A 68 7.96 -5.01 2.26
N ILE A 69 7.57 -4.27 1.21
CA ILE A 69 7.71 -2.81 1.18
C ILE A 69 6.95 -2.19 2.36
N TYR A 70 5.72 -2.60 2.59
CA TYR A 70 4.95 -2.07 3.72
C TYR A 70 5.60 -2.43 5.05
N ARG A 71 6.03 -3.69 5.22
CA ARG A 71 6.68 -4.13 6.46
C ARG A 71 7.89 -3.26 6.80
N LEU A 72 8.71 -2.96 5.80
CA LEU A 72 9.92 -2.16 6.01
C LEU A 72 9.62 -0.71 6.38
N ASN A 73 8.44 -0.22 6.04
CA ASN A 73 8.06 1.16 6.25
C ASN A 73 6.95 1.34 7.29
N GLU A 74 6.45 0.25 7.85
CA GLU A 74 5.26 0.28 8.71
C GLU A 74 5.37 1.26 9.88
N LYS A 75 6.52 1.30 10.52
CA LYS A 75 6.72 2.14 11.69
C LYS A 75 6.58 3.64 11.41
N ASN A 76 6.70 4.03 10.14
CA ASN A 76 6.57 5.43 9.75
C ASN A 76 5.13 5.81 9.40
N PHE A 77 4.22 4.85 9.38
CA PHE A 77 2.82 5.10 9.06
C PHE A 77 2.02 5.46 10.30
N SER A 78 1.03 6.33 10.14
CA SER A 78 0.03 6.56 11.16
C SER A 78 -0.72 5.27 11.42
N ARG A 79 -1.30 5.13 12.61
CA ARG A 79 -2.12 3.97 12.99
C ARG A 79 -3.60 4.26 12.77
N GLY A 80 -4.37 3.19 12.64
CA GLY A 80 -5.81 3.30 12.47
C GLY A 80 -6.24 3.49 11.03
N LEU A 81 -5.50 2.89 10.10
CA LEU A 81 -5.74 3.04 8.67
C LEU A 81 -6.14 1.71 8.04
N ASP A 82 -7.17 1.76 7.19
CA ASP A 82 -7.40 0.72 6.20
C ASP A 82 -6.77 1.18 4.90
N LEU A 83 -5.93 0.34 4.32
CA LEU A 83 -5.18 0.64 3.10
C LEU A 83 -5.42 -0.43 2.06
N SER A 84 -5.64 -0.05 0.81
CA SER A 84 -5.67 -0.98 -0.30
C SER A 84 -4.74 -0.47 -1.41
N VAL A 85 -3.76 -1.27 -1.76
CA VAL A 85 -2.82 -0.97 -2.84
C VAL A 85 -3.25 -1.77 -4.06
N ILE A 86 -3.51 -1.08 -5.15
CA ILE A 86 -3.97 -1.70 -6.39
C ILE A 86 -2.94 -1.46 -7.47
N ALA A 87 -2.51 -2.54 -8.14
CA ALA A 87 -1.56 -2.45 -9.23
C ALA A 87 -2.22 -1.91 -10.50
N ARG A 88 -1.56 -0.99 -11.16
CA ARG A 88 -1.93 -0.54 -12.50
C ARG A 88 -1.16 -1.36 -13.54
N GLY A 89 -1.52 -1.19 -14.81
CA GLY A 89 -0.96 -2.03 -15.88
C GLY A 89 0.56 -2.01 -16.00
N SER A 90 1.19 -0.88 -15.67
CA SER A 90 2.64 -0.75 -15.75
C SER A 90 3.39 -1.69 -14.78
N VAL A 91 2.71 -2.19 -13.76
CA VAL A 91 3.33 -3.10 -12.79
C VAL A 91 3.79 -4.40 -13.44
N ARG A 92 3.10 -4.84 -14.49
CA ARG A 92 3.49 -6.07 -15.22
C ARG A 92 4.98 -6.06 -15.57
N ASP A 93 5.49 -4.92 -16.02
CA ASP A 93 6.87 -4.83 -16.48
C ASP A 93 7.85 -4.58 -15.34
N LEU A 94 7.36 -4.28 -14.15
CA LEU A 94 8.21 -3.94 -13.00
C LEU A 94 8.53 -5.13 -12.11
N VAL A 95 7.62 -6.10 -11.99
CA VAL A 95 7.75 -7.12 -10.93
C VAL A 95 9.01 -7.97 -11.07
N PHE A 96 9.52 -8.18 -12.30
CA PHE A 96 10.77 -8.90 -12.54
C PHE A 96 11.89 -8.02 -13.04
N ALA A 97 11.65 -6.72 -13.17
CA ALA A 97 12.66 -5.81 -13.68
C ALA A 97 13.75 -5.55 -12.63
N LYS A 98 14.95 -5.33 -13.08
CA LYS A 98 16.04 -4.89 -12.21
C LYS A 98 15.64 -3.55 -11.60
N GLY A 99 15.69 -3.45 -10.27
CA GLY A 99 15.26 -2.23 -9.59
C GLY A 99 13.76 -2.04 -9.52
N GLY A 100 12.98 -3.03 -9.95
CA GLY A 100 11.52 -2.92 -9.95
C GLY A 100 10.93 -2.79 -8.57
N THR A 101 11.47 -3.52 -7.59
CA THR A 101 11.01 -3.41 -6.20
C THR A 101 11.24 -2.01 -5.65
N LEU A 102 12.39 -1.41 -5.95
CA LEU A 102 12.68 -0.05 -5.51
C LEU A 102 11.72 0.95 -6.15
N THR A 103 11.40 0.76 -7.43
CA THR A 103 10.43 1.61 -8.13
C THR A 103 9.05 1.50 -7.48
N LEU A 104 8.62 0.29 -7.13
CA LEU A 104 7.35 0.08 -6.45
C LEU A 104 7.34 0.74 -5.07
N GLU A 105 8.45 0.64 -4.34
CA GLU A 105 8.56 1.28 -3.03
C GLU A 105 8.45 2.79 -3.14
N ARG A 106 9.17 3.39 -4.07
CA ARG A 106 9.09 4.84 -4.30
C ARG A 106 7.68 5.28 -4.68
N SER A 107 7.03 4.50 -5.53
CA SER A 107 5.66 4.77 -5.97
C SER A 107 4.70 4.72 -4.79
N PHE A 108 4.81 3.69 -3.96
CA PHE A 108 3.96 3.53 -2.78
C PHE A 108 4.17 4.66 -1.77
N LEU A 109 5.42 4.98 -1.46
CA LEU A 109 5.71 6.04 -0.50
C LEU A 109 5.31 7.41 -1.03
N ASN A 110 5.40 7.63 -2.34
CA ASN A 110 4.90 8.85 -2.95
C ASN A 110 3.40 9.04 -2.68
N LEU A 111 2.61 7.98 -2.83
CA LEU A 111 1.18 8.04 -2.55
C LEU A 111 0.89 8.21 -1.05
N ALA A 112 1.66 7.51 -0.21
CA ALA A 112 1.51 7.65 1.24
C ALA A 112 1.80 9.08 1.70
N LYS A 113 2.78 9.74 1.10
CA LYS A 113 3.08 11.14 1.36
C LYS A 113 1.93 12.04 0.94
N LYS A 114 1.42 11.85 -0.27
CA LYS A 114 0.29 12.65 -0.76
C LYS A 114 -0.93 12.51 0.14
N ALA A 115 -1.14 11.32 0.68
CA ALA A 115 -2.26 11.05 1.57
C ALA A 115 -1.98 11.45 3.02
N ARG A 116 -0.78 11.93 3.32
CA ARG A 116 -0.33 12.36 4.66
C ARG A 116 -0.40 11.23 5.69
N LEU A 117 0.08 10.07 5.29
CA LEU A 117 0.06 8.88 6.15
C LEU A 117 1.36 8.65 6.91
N LEU A 118 2.43 9.38 6.55
CA LEU A 118 3.76 9.18 7.13
C LEU A 118 3.98 10.20 8.26
N ILE A 119 4.18 9.70 9.46
CA ILE A 119 4.28 10.55 10.65
C ILE A 119 5.67 11.17 10.83
N ASN A 120 6.73 10.42 10.51
CA ASN A 120 8.09 10.88 10.80
C ASN A 120 8.49 12.10 9.99
N GLU A 121 8.10 12.15 8.72
CA GLU A 121 8.40 13.31 7.89
C GLU A 121 7.68 14.56 8.38
N ASN A 122 6.42 14.40 8.81
CA ASN A 122 5.65 15.51 9.33
C ASN A 122 6.27 16.05 10.61
N ASP A 123 6.74 15.18 11.48
CA ASP A 123 7.39 15.58 12.72
C ASP A 123 8.65 16.38 12.43
N ILE A 124 9.48 15.91 11.52
CA ILE A 124 10.70 16.60 11.13
C ILE A 124 10.37 17.95 10.51
N SER A 125 9.39 17.98 9.61
CA SER A 125 8.99 19.22 8.94
C SER A 125 8.42 20.24 9.91
N SER A 126 7.70 19.80 10.92
CA SER A 126 7.05 20.71 11.86
C SER A 126 8.04 21.43 12.78
N HIS A 127 9.27 20.97 12.87
CA HIS A 127 10.31 21.59 13.69
C HIS A 127 11.11 22.65 12.95
N HIS A 128 10.78 22.86 11.73
CA HIS A 128 11.46 23.84 10.91
C HIS A 128 10.54 24.98 10.54
#